data_8a3884f662045e10b5729343e2426c54
#
_entry.id   8a3884f662045e10b5729343e2426c54
#
_cell.length_a   1.000
_cell.length_b   1.000
_cell.length_c   1.000
_cell.angle_alpha   90.00
_cell.angle_beta   90.00
_cell.angle_gamma   90.00
#
_symmetry.space_group_name_H-M   'P 1'
#
loop_
_entity.id
_entity.type
_entity.pdbx_description
1 polymer ?
#
loop_
_entity_poly.entity_id
_entity_poly.type
_entity_poly.pdbx_seq_one_letter_code
_entity_poly.pdbx_strand_id
1 'polypeptide(L)'
;MAILIEAFAISAYNVYIRVADPFAKKITEGVVKDEYLHLNYGQEWLKENLSTCKEELMQANKVNLPLIKKMLDEVADDASVLAMDREELMEEFMIAYQDTLMEIGLDNREIARMAMAAIV
;
A
#
# COMPACT_ATOMS: atom_id res chain seq x y z
N MET A 1 -6.19 -2.59 -8.47
CA MET A 1 -6.81 -2.02 -7.26
C MET A 1 -6.48 -2.82 -5.99
N ALA A 2 -6.64 -4.14 -6.02
CA ALA A 2 -6.40 -5.00 -4.85
C ALA A 2 -5.01 -4.81 -4.22
N ILE A 3 -3.96 -4.72 -5.03
CA ILE A 3 -2.58 -4.51 -4.53
C ILE A 3 -2.43 -3.18 -3.80
N LEU A 4 -3.04 -2.11 -4.31
CA LEU A 4 -3.02 -0.81 -3.65
C LEU A 4 -3.74 -0.85 -2.31
N ILE A 5 -4.89 -1.49 -2.25
CA ILE A 5 -5.67 -1.61 -1.01
C ILE A 5 -4.92 -2.44 0.02
N GLU A 6 -4.30 -3.55 -0.39
CA GLU A 6 -3.53 -4.40 0.52
C GLU A 6 -2.26 -3.71 1.02
N ALA A 7 -1.56 -2.98 0.16
CA ALA A 7 -0.42 -2.17 0.56
C ALA A 7 -0.83 -1.07 1.57
N PHE A 8 -1.97 -0.43 1.33
CA PHE A 8 -2.53 0.54 2.26
C PHE A 8 -2.86 -0.10 3.61
N ALA A 9 -3.55 -1.24 3.60
CA ALA A 9 -3.95 -1.95 4.81
C ALA A 9 -2.73 -2.37 5.64
N ILE A 10 -1.73 -2.95 5.00
CA ILE A 10 -0.47 -3.36 5.67
C ILE A 10 0.21 -2.15 6.29
N SER A 11 0.27 -1.03 5.59
CA SER A 11 0.87 0.20 6.08
C SER A 11 0.16 0.71 7.33
N ALA A 12 -1.17 0.75 7.29
CA ALA A 12 -1.99 1.18 8.42
C ALA A 12 -1.82 0.26 9.63
N TYR A 13 -1.82 -1.04 9.43
CA TYR A 13 -1.62 -2.00 10.51
C TYR A 13 -0.22 -1.88 11.11
N ASN A 14 0.81 -1.69 10.30
CA ASN A 14 2.19 -1.54 10.80
C ASN A 14 2.34 -0.27 11.65
N VAL A 15 1.71 0.83 11.26
CA VAL A 15 1.71 2.04 12.08
C VAL A 15 0.93 1.82 13.38
N TYR A 16 -0.22 1.17 13.31
CA TYR A 16 -1.04 0.86 14.47
C TYR A 16 -0.30 -0.02 15.50
N ILE A 17 0.42 -1.04 15.03
CA ILE A 17 1.18 -1.95 15.90
C ILE A 17 2.14 -1.19 16.82
N ARG A 18 2.71 -0.09 16.35
CA ARG A 18 3.66 0.72 17.12
C ARG A 18 3.03 1.42 18.32
N VAL A 19 1.72 1.68 18.28
CA VAL A 19 0.98 2.44 19.29
C VAL A 19 -0.07 1.60 20.02
N ALA A 20 -0.32 0.37 19.57
CA ALA A 20 -1.33 -0.52 20.13
C ALA A 20 -0.92 -1.08 21.51
N ASP A 21 -1.90 -1.37 22.35
CA ASP A 21 -1.66 -2.15 23.56
C ASP A 21 -1.18 -3.57 23.22
N PRO A 22 -0.55 -4.30 24.16
CA PRO A 22 0.04 -5.62 23.87
C PRO A 22 -0.94 -6.65 23.31
N PHE A 23 -2.19 -6.62 23.72
CA PHE A 23 -3.21 -7.56 23.26
C PHE A 23 -3.62 -7.25 21.81
N ALA A 24 -3.97 -6.00 21.53
CA ALA A 24 -4.32 -5.53 20.19
C ALA A 24 -3.15 -5.69 19.21
N LYS A 25 -1.92 -5.42 19.69
CA LYS A 25 -0.70 -5.61 18.91
C LYS A 25 -0.57 -7.05 18.42
N LYS A 26 -0.75 -8.01 19.30
CA LYS A 26 -0.61 -9.43 18.97
C LYS A 26 -1.64 -9.88 17.95
N ILE A 27 -2.88 -9.44 18.08
CA ILE A 27 -3.96 -9.72 17.12
C ILE A 27 -3.62 -9.11 15.77
N THR A 28 -3.21 -7.86 15.76
CA THR A 28 -2.89 -7.13 14.53
C THR A 28 -1.70 -7.74 13.80
N GLU A 29 -0.69 -8.20 14.50
CA GLU A 29 0.45 -8.90 13.91
C GLU A 29 0.00 -10.15 13.14
N GLY A 30 -0.99 -10.87 13.65
CA GLY A 30 -1.58 -12.01 12.96
C GLY A 30 -2.31 -11.61 11.70
N VAL A 31 -3.07 -10.53 11.75
CA VAL A 31 -3.79 -9.99 10.58
C VAL A 31 -2.80 -9.55 9.50
N VAL A 32 -1.74 -8.84 9.87
CA VAL A 32 -0.69 -8.39 8.94
C VAL A 32 -0.04 -9.58 8.24
N LYS A 33 0.20 -10.65 8.96
CA LYS A 33 0.78 -11.86 8.39
C LYS A 33 -0.09 -12.44 7.27
N ASP A 34 -1.40 -12.47 7.49
CA ASP A 34 -2.36 -12.94 6.48
C ASP A 34 -2.42 -11.98 5.28
N GLU A 35 -2.38 -10.68 5.52
CA GLU A 35 -2.37 -9.67 4.45
C GLU A 35 -1.12 -9.79 3.57
N TYR A 36 0.04 -10.06 4.15
CA TYR A 36 1.25 -10.31 3.37
C TYR A 36 1.12 -11.54 2.46
N LEU A 37 0.44 -12.59 2.90
CA LEU A 37 0.19 -13.76 2.06
C LEU A 37 -0.69 -13.40 0.86
N HIS A 38 -1.73 -12.62 1.07
CA HIS A 38 -2.60 -12.12 -0.01
C HIS A 38 -1.83 -11.24 -0.98
N LEU A 39 -1.04 -10.30 -0.45
CA LEU A 39 -0.23 -9.41 -1.27
C LEU A 39 0.77 -10.19 -2.13
N ASN A 40 1.47 -11.16 -1.53
CA ASN A 40 2.44 -11.99 -2.23
C ASN A 40 1.80 -12.78 -3.38
N TYR A 41 0.60 -13.30 -3.18
CA TYR A 41 -0.11 -14.01 -4.24
C TYR A 41 -0.38 -13.10 -5.43
N GLY A 42 -0.89 -11.90 -5.19
CA GLY A 42 -1.14 -10.91 -6.25
C GLY A 42 0.15 -10.46 -6.94
N GLN A 43 1.22 -10.24 -6.17
CA GLN A 43 2.53 -9.86 -6.71
C GLN A 43 3.09 -10.94 -7.64
N GLU A 44 3.03 -12.20 -7.24
CA GLU A 44 3.53 -13.30 -8.07
C GLU A 44 2.76 -13.42 -9.38
N TRP A 45 1.42 -13.30 -9.32
CA TRP A 45 0.60 -13.33 -10.53
C TRP A 45 0.97 -12.19 -11.49
N LEU A 46 1.09 -10.96 -10.99
CA LEU A 46 1.46 -9.81 -11.80
C LEU A 46 2.88 -9.92 -12.35
N LYS A 47 3.80 -10.44 -11.57
CA LYS A 47 5.18 -10.66 -11.99
C LYS A 47 5.24 -11.63 -13.18
N GLU A 48 4.48 -12.72 -13.11
CA GLU A 48 4.43 -13.72 -14.19
C GLU A 48 3.75 -13.18 -15.45
N ASN A 49 2.80 -12.25 -15.30
CA ASN A 49 2.00 -11.72 -16.41
C ASN A 49 2.34 -10.28 -16.78
N LEU A 50 3.41 -9.72 -16.24
CA LEU A 50 3.74 -8.29 -16.43
C LEU A 50 3.87 -7.90 -17.88
N SER A 51 4.47 -8.76 -18.72
CA SER A 51 4.65 -8.48 -20.14
C SER A 51 3.33 -8.24 -20.90
N THR A 52 2.24 -8.85 -20.43
CA THR A 52 0.93 -8.75 -21.07
C THR A 52 0.01 -7.71 -20.43
N CYS A 53 0.23 -7.38 -19.15
CA CYS A 53 -0.68 -6.50 -18.41
C CYS A 53 -0.02 -5.20 -17.89
N LYS A 54 1.21 -4.92 -18.29
CA LYS A 54 1.97 -3.77 -17.77
C LYS A 54 1.25 -2.44 -18.00
N GLU A 55 0.76 -2.20 -19.20
CA GLU A 55 0.05 -0.96 -19.51
C GLU A 55 -1.26 -0.82 -18.74
N GLU A 56 -1.99 -1.92 -18.62
CA GLU A 56 -3.23 -1.95 -17.82
C GLU A 56 -2.95 -1.70 -16.35
N LEU A 57 -1.86 -2.27 -15.83
CA LEU A 57 -1.42 -2.04 -14.46
C LEU A 57 -1.06 -0.57 -14.23
N MET A 58 -0.29 0.03 -15.13
CA MET A 58 0.08 1.43 -15.04
C MET A 58 -1.14 2.35 -15.11
N GLN A 59 -2.08 2.06 -16.01
CA GLN A 59 -3.31 2.83 -16.14
C GLN A 59 -4.18 2.69 -14.89
N ALA A 60 -4.32 1.48 -14.35
CA ALA A 60 -5.08 1.24 -13.12
C ALA A 60 -4.49 2.00 -11.94
N ASN A 61 -3.15 2.03 -11.80
CA ASN A 61 -2.48 2.79 -10.76
C ASN A 61 -2.71 4.29 -10.92
N LYS A 62 -2.64 4.80 -12.13
CA LYS A 62 -2.88 6.22 -12.41
C LYS A 62 -4.28 6.66 -11.99
N VAL A 63 -5.28 5.81 -12.20
CA VAL A 63 -6.67 6.09 -11.82
C VAL A 63 -6.89 5.90 -10.33
N ASN A 64 -6.32 4.86 -9.73
CA ASN A 64 -6.65 4.44 -8.36
C ASN A 64 -5.76 5.06 -7.28
N LEU A 65 -4.53 5.45 -7.59
CA LEU A 65 -3.63 6.04 -6.60
C LEU A 65 -4.17 7.35 -6.00
N PRO A 66 -4.77 8.26 -6.78
CA PRO A 66 -5.43 9.44 -6.19
C PRO A 66 -6.59 9.08 -5.27
N LEU A 67 -7.31 7.99 -5.53
CA LEU A 67 -8.39 7.52 -4.68
C LEU A 67 -7.87 7.02 -3.34
N ILE A 68 -6.75 6.30 -3.34
CA ILE A 68 -6.10 5.85 -2.11
C ILE A 68 -5.61 7.04 -1.29
N LYS A 69 -5.03 8.03 -1.94
CA LYS A 69 -4.60 9.27 -1.27
C LYS A 69 -5.78 9.97 -0.60
N LYS A 70 -6.91 10.05 -1.31
CA LYS A 70 -8.14 10.63 -0.77
C LYS A 70 -8.66 9.84 0.43
N MET A 71 -8.67 8.51 0.34
CA MET A 71 -9.03 7.65 1.47
C MET A 71 -8.14 7.91 2.68
N LEU A 72 -6.85 8.02 2.47
CA LEU A 72 -5.88 8.29 3.53
C LEU A 72 -6.15 9.64 4.20
N ASP A 73 -6.44 10.67 3.41
CA ASP A 73 -6.81 11.98 3.94
C ASP A 73 -8.11 11.93 4.76
N GLU A 74 -9.10 11.16 4.31
CA GLU A 74 -10.37 11.01 5.00
C GLU A 74 -10.25 10.26 6.33
N VAL A 75 -9.36 9.27 6.43
CA VAL A 75 -9.18 8.49 7.66
C VAL A 75 -8.12 9.06 8.59
N ALA A 76 -7.40 10.07 8.17
CA ALA A 76 -6.28 10.64 8.95
C ALA A 76 -6.73 11.15 10.33
N ASP A 77 -7.88 11.80 10.39
CA ASP A 77 -8.42 12.33 11.65
C ASP A 77 -8.81 11.19 12.60
N ASP A 78 -9.45 10.14 12.08
CA ASP A 78 -9.82 8.97 12.86
C ASP A 78 -8.57 8.21 13.34
N ALA A 79 -7.56 8.12 12.49
CA ALA A 79 -6.29 7.50 12.84
C ALA A 79 -5.59 8.24 13.97
N SER A 80 -5.70 9.56 14.03
CA SER A 80 -5.11 10.37 15.10
C SER A 80 -5.70 10.05 16.48
N VAL A 81 -6.96 9.66 16.55
CA VAL A 81 -7.60 9.21 17.79
C VAL A 81 -6.93 7.95 18.33
N LEU A 82 -6.37 7.11 17.44
CA LEU A 82 -5.62 5.90 17.79
C LEU A 82 -4.13 6.19 17.97
N ALA A 83 -3.72 7.44 18.08
CA ALA A 83 -2.33 7.88 18.19
C ALA A 83 -1.47 7.53 16.96
N MET A 84 -2.06 7.39 15.81
CA MET A 84 -1.36 7.15 14.54
C MET A 84 -1.07 8.49 13.85
N ASP A 85 0.19 8.69 13.47
CA ASP A 85 0.61 9.91 12.78
C ASP A 85 0.31 9.82 11.28
N ARG A 86 -0.31 10.86 10.73
CA ARG A 86 -0.66 10.95 9.31
C ARG A 86 0.57 10.87 8.40
N GLU A 87 1.64 11.59 8.74
CA GLU A 87 2.86 11.60 7.93
C GLU A 87 3.53 10.23 7.91
N GLU A 88 3.58 9.59 9.07
CA GLU A 88 4.11 8.23 9.20
C GLU A 88 3.29 7.24 8.38
N LEU A 89 1.97 7.37 8.40
CA LEU A 89 1.06 6.52 7.63
C LEU A 89 1.31 6.70 6.13
N MET A 90 1.48 7.94 5.67
CA MET A 90 1.78 8.25 4.27
C MET A 90 3.14 7.68 3.85
N GLU A 91 4.16 7.85 4.66
CA GLU A 91 5.50 7.32 4.39
C GLU A 91 5.49 5.80 4.27
N GLU A 92 4.86 5.12 5.22
CA GLU A 92 4.74 3.65 5.20
C GLU A 92 4.00 3.18 3.96
N PHE A 93 2.93 3.87 3.57
CA PHE A 93 2.20 3.54 2.35
C PHE A 93 3.10 3.69 1.11
N MET A 94 3.82 4.79 0.99
CA MET A 94 4.70 5.03 -0.16
C MET A 94 5.81 3.99 -0.25
N ILE A 95 6.38 3.59 0.88
CA ILE A 95 7.40 2.54 0.93
C ILE A 95 6.79 1.20 0.48
N ALA A 96 5.65 0.81 1.03
CA ALA A 96 4.97 -0.43 0.66
C ALA A 96 4.57 -0.45 -0.82
N TYR A 97 4.11 0.67 -1.34
CA TYR A 97 3.75 0.84 -2.75
C TYR A 97 4.95 0.65 -3.66
N GLN A 98 6.06 1.32 -3.37
CA GLN A 98 7.29 1.20 -4.16
C GLN A 98 7.85 -0.22 -4.12
N ASP A 99 7.92 -0.81 -2.93
CA ASP A 99 8.44 -2.17 -2.75
C ASP A 99 7.59 -3.19 -3.52
N THR A 100 6.27 -3.03 -3.50
CA THR A 100 5.35 -3.90 -4.23
C THR A 100 5.58 -3.80 -5.73
N LEU A 101 5.70 -2.60 -6.27
CA LEU A 101 5.93 -2.41 -7.71
C LEU A 101 7.30 -2.91 -8.15
N MET A 102 8.33 -2.75 -7.33
CA MET A 102 9.66 -3.29 -7.60
C MET A 102 9.64 -4.83 -7.60
N GLU A 103 8.94 -5.43 -6.67
CA GLU A 103 8.79 -6.88 -6.58
C GLU A 103 8.09 -7.47 -7.82
N ILE A 104 7.11 -6.75 -8.35
CA ILE A 104 6.41 -7.13 -9.59
C ILE A 104 7.33 -7.05 -10.81
N GLY A 105 8.33 -6.18 -10.79
CA GLY A 105 9.33 -6.05 -11.87
C GLY A 105 9.37 -4.70 -12.56
N LEU A 106 8.69 -3.68 -12.01
CA LEU A 106 8.79 -2.32 -12.53
C LEU A 106 10.09 -1.67 -12.06
N ASP A 107 10.70 -0.84 -12.91
CA ASP A 107 11.91 -0.11 -12.53
C ASP A 107 11.58 1.21 -11.82
N ASN A 108 12.61 1.83 -11.23
CA ASN A 108 12.44 3.07 -10.48
C ASN A 108 11.89 4.21 -11.31
N ARG A 109 12.22 4.27 -12.59
CA ARG A 109 11.75 5.30 -13.50
C ARG A 109 10.24 5.15 -13.76
N GLU A 110 9.79 3.92 -13.99
CA GLU A 110 8.39 3.60 -14.20
C GLU A 110 7.56 3.90 -12.94
N ILE A 111 8.07 3.53 -11.77
CA ILE A 111 7.43 3.79 -10.49
C ILE A 111 7.30 5.30 -10.23
N ALA A 112 8.37 6.04 -10.45
CA ALA A 112 8.36 7.50 -10.29
C ALA A 112 7.35 8.17 -11.23
N ARG A 113 7.26 7.69 -12.46
CA ARG A 113 6.32 8.21 -13.45
C ARG A 113 4.86 8.02 -13.02
N MET A 114 4.54 6.85 -12.47
CA MET A 114 3.20 6.57 -11.96
C MET A 114 2.87 7.43 -10.73
N ALA A 115 3.81 7.55 -9.81
CA ALA A 115 3.63 8.36 -8.60
C ALA A 115 3.40 9.85 -8.94
N MET A 116 4.17 10.39 -9.87
CA MET A 116 4.02 11.78 -10.32
C MET A 116 2.69 12.02 -11.03
N ALA A 117 2.24 11.08 -11.85
CA ALA A 117 0.96 11.17 -12.54
C ALA A 117 -0.23 11.21 -11.57
N ALA A 118 -0.08 10.62 -10.40
CA ALA A 118 -1.11 10.62 -9.36
C ALA A 118 -1.18 11.93 -8.57
N ILE A 119 -0.07 12.68 -8.50
CA ILE A 119 0.02 13.94 -7.76
C ILE A 119 -0.54 15.11 -8.60
N VAL A 120 -0.39 15.04 -9.89
CA VAL A 120 -0.88 16.03 -10.85
C VAL A 120 -2.33 15.78 -11.22
#